data_130d51639952f4db496cc9eb54fd335f
#
_entry.id   130d51639952f4db496cc9eb54fd335f
#
_cell.length_a   1.000
_cell.length_b   1.000
_cell.length_c   1.000
_cell.angle_alpha   90.00
_cell.angle_beta   90.00
_cell.angle_gamma   90.00
#
_symmetry.space_group_name_H-M   'P 1'
#
loop_
_entity.id
_entity.type
_entity.pdbx_description
1 polymer ?
#
loop_
_entity_poly.entity_id
_entity_poly.type
_entity_poly.pdbx_seq_one_letter_code
_entity_poly.pdbx_strand_id
1 'polypeptide(L)'
;GCSFLVFAPESGSQATLDQIRKRLKIDNIRATVGAAVAVGHTVKINFIIGFPDEHRGSILKTVWECVRMAFRGANDCNVAVFTPYPGSELYREMRDNGQIPEPDDKYFLDLLVQFDFTVIKSHCLAVPGWELALYRFFAMSSFYSLSYLLHPGRLWRAIRSVVGGDFQARSLFEQRVHDFVVRARMSRRGRV
;
A
#
# COMPACT_ATOMS: atom_id res chain seq x y z
N GLY A 1 22.86 11.43 -6.10
CA GLY A 1 22.32 11.27 -4.75
C GLY A 1 20.99 10.53 -4.73
N CYS A 2 20.48 10.18 -3.57
CA CYS A 2 19.17 9.53 -3.42
C CYS A 2 18.05 10.52 -3.75
N SER A 3 17.15 10.14 -4.66
CA SER A 3 16.00 10.97 -5.04
C SER A 3 14.65 10.35 -4.66
N PHE A 4 14.66 9.08 -4.23
CA PHE A 4 13.46 8.31 -3.92
C PHE A 4 13.59 7.66 -2.53
N LEU A 5 12.60 7.89 -1.67
CA LEU A 5 12.55 7.35 -0.33
C LEU A 5 11.27 6.53 -0.13
N VAL A 6 11.41 5.37 0.51
CA VAL A 6 10.29 4.52 0.89
C VAL A 6 10.23 4.44 2.42
N PHE A 7 9.10 4.81 2.98
CA PHE A 7 8.82 4.65 4.40
C PHE A 7 7.76 3.56 4.59
N ALA A 8 7.99 2.67 5.54
CA ALA A 8 7.06 1.60 5.90
C ALA A 8 6.66 1.72 7.38
N PRO A 9 5.76 2.66 7.71
CA PRO A 9 5.25 2.77 9.08
C PRO A 9 4.44 1.55 9.51
N GLU A 10 3.91 0.79 8.59
CA GLU A 10 3.04 -0.37 8.70
C GLU A 10 1.60 0.01 9.12
N SER A 11 1.38 0.80 10.15
CA SER A 11 0.03 1.19 10.59
C SER A 11 -0.07 2.68 10.92
N GLY A 12 -1.26 3.24 10.75
CA GLY A 12 -1.64 4.57 11.22
C GLY A 12 -2.13 4.58 12.68
N SER A 13 -2.17 3.43 13.33
CA SER A 13 -2.55 3.27 14.73
C SER A 13 -1.33 3.02 15.61
N GLN A 14 -1.07 3.90 16.58
CA GLN A 14 0.04 3.68 17.53
C GLN A 14 -0.15 2.38 18.32
N ALA A 15 -1.38 2.03 18.69
CA ALA A 15 -1.66 0.78 19.39
C ALA A 15 -1.27 -0.44 18.55
N THR A 16 -1.58 -0.43 17.25
CA THR A 16 -1.16 -1.50 16.32
C THR A 16 0.36 -1.55 16.19
N LEU A 17 1.04 -0.39 16.08
CA LEU A 17 2.50 -0.33 16.01
C LEU A 17 3.18 -0.90 17.27
N ASP A 18 2.63 -0.58 18.43
CA ASP A 18 3.14 -1.08 19.71
C ASP A 18 2.92 -2.62 19.81
N GLN A 19 1.77 -3.11 19.34
CA GLN A 19 1.43 -4.54 19.33
C GLN A 19 2.37 -5.35 18.41
N ILE A 20 2.62 -4.86 17.18
CA ILE A 20 3.56 -5.52 16.26
C ILE A 20 5.03 -5.21 16.59
N ARG A 21 5.29 -4.62 17.73
CA ARG A 21 6.62 -4.24 18.22
C ARG A 21 7.43 -3.36 17.27
N LYS A 22 6.71 -2.58 16.42
CA LYS A 22 7.33 -1.58 15.56
C LYS A 22 7.69 -0.36 16.40
N ARG A 23 8.93 -0.24 16.80
CA ARG A 23 9.44 0.85 17.66
C ARG A 23 9.45 2.20 16.97
N LEU A 24 8.27 2.64 16.50
CA LEU A 24 8.04 3.87 15.76
C LEU A 24 6.96 4.72 16.44
N LYS A 25 7.13 6.04 16.37
CA LYS A 25 6.08 7.00 16.72
C LYS A 25 5.51 7.61 15.43
N ILE A 26 4.20 7.60 15.30
CA ILE A 26 3.48 8.11 14.13
C ILE A 26 3.85 9.56 13.83
N ASP A 27 4.01 10.40 14.87
CA ASP A 27 4.36 11.80 14.69
C ASP A 27 5.76 11.98 14.10
N ASN A 28 6.71 11.10 14.46
CA ASN A 28 8.04 11.12 13.86
C ASN A 28 7.99 10.78 12.36
N ILE A 29 7.16 9.81 11.96
CA ILE A 29 6.95 9.50 10.54
C ILE A 29 6.37 10.69 9.81
N ARG A 30 5.36 11.34 10.37
CA ARG A 30 4.74 12.53 9.79
C ARG A 30 5.75 13.67 9.58
N ALA A 31 6.60 13.91 10.57
CA ALA A 31 7.64 14.91 10.50
C ALA A 31 8.69 14.55 9.43
N THR A 32 9.15 13.31 9.42
CA THR A 32 10.17 12.81 8.48
C THR A 32 9.68 12.84 7.04
N VAL A 33 8.43 12.44 6.78
CA VAL A 33 7.82 12.51 5.45
C VAL A 33 7.73 13.95 4.98
N GLY A 34 7.26 14.86 5.84
CA GLY A 34 7.20 16.29 5.51
C GLY A 34 8.56 16.89 5.18
N ALA A 35 9.58 16.57 5.96
CA ALA A 35 10.96 17.00 5.71
C ALA A 35 11.51 16.45 4.39
N ALA A 36 11.30 15.16 4.12
CA ALA A 36 11.75 14.53 2.87
C ALA A 36 11.10 15.16 1.63
N VAL A 37 9.80 15.44 1.70
CA VAL A 37 9.08 16.13 0.62
C VAL A 37 9.59 17.57 0.44
N ALA A 38 9.83 18.29 1.54
CA ALA A 38 10.28 19.69 1.50
C ALA A 38 11.66 19.85 0.82
N VAL A 39 12.55 18.85 0.95
CA VAL A 39 13.84 18.84 0.26
C VAL A 39 13.78 18.23 -1.16
N GLY A 40 12.60 17.93 -1.66
CA GLY A 40 12.37 17.52 -3.05
C GLY A 40 12.48 16.01 -3.33
N HIS A 41 12.53 15.16 -2.32
CA HIS A 41 12.50 13.71 -2.53
C HIS A 41 11.13 13.22 -3.02
N THR A 42 11.15 12.22 -3.89
CA THR A 42 9.96 11.43 -4.18
C THR A 42 9.74 10.44 -3.04
N VAL A 43 8.58 10.52 -2.38
CA VAL A 43 8.28 9.76 -1.17
C VAL A 43 7.15 8.76 -1.42
N LYS A 44 7.41 7.51 -1.10
CA LYS A 44 6.42 6.42 -1.06
C LYS A 44 6.19 5.98 0.39
N ILE A 45 4.92 5.69 0.71
CA ILE A 45 4.52 5.19 2.03
C ILE A 45 3.88 3.81 1.85
N ASN A 46 4.28 2.86 2.69
CA ASN A 46 3.66 1.54 2.75
C ASN A 46 2.96 1.34 4.09
N PHE A 47 1.69 0.96 4.03
CA PHE A 47 0.89 0.55 5.17
C PHE A 47 0.46 -0.91 5.01
N ILE A 48 0.15 -1.55 6.12
CA ILE A 48 -0.44 -2.87 6.21
C ILE A 48 -1.69 -2.75 7.10
N ILE A 49 -2.77 -3.41 6.70
CA ILE A 49 -4.00 -3.51 7.47
C ILE A 49 -4.39 -4.97 7.63
N GLY A 50 -5.19 -5.27 8.66
CA GLY A 50 -5.69 -6.61 8.90
C GLY A 50 -4.71 -7.51 9.64
N PHE A 51 -3.91 -6.96 10.55
CA PHE A 51 -3.17 -7.75 11.53
C PHE A 51 -4.13 -8.62 12.36
N PRO A 52 -3.71 -9.78 12.92
CA PRO A 52 -4.60 -10.74 13.57
C PRO A 52 -5.56 -10.12 14.58
N ASP A 53 -5.06 -9.29 15.47
CA ASP A 53 -5.86 -8.65 16.55
C ASP A 53 -6.24 -7.20 16.22
N GLU A 54 -6.13 -6.79 14.97
CA GLU A 54 -6.46 -5.42 14.58
C GLU A 54 -7.97 -5.21 14.52
N HIS A 55 -8.42 -4.06 15.04
CA HIS A 55 -9.83 -3.69 15.04
C HIS A 55 -10.14 -2.65 13.95
N ARG A 56 -11.41 -2.58 13.53
CA ARG A 56 -11.90 -1.60 12.55
C ARG A 56 -11.45 -0.17 12.84
N GLY A 57 -11.49 0.23 14.14
CA GLY A 57 -11.04 1.57 14.54
C GLY A 57 -9.55 1.84 14.26
N SER A 58 -8.69 0.84 14.39
CA SER A 58 -7.25 0.95 14.07
C SER A 58 -7.03 1.00 12.57
N ILE A 59 -7.76 0.18 11.81
CA ILE A 59 -7.73 0.21 10.34
C ILE A 59 -8.17 1.58 9.80
N LEU A 60 -9.25 2.15 10.34
CA LEU A 60 -9.71 3.50 9.97
C LEU A 60 -8.67 4.58 10.28
N LYS A 61 -7.90 4.45 11.38
CA LYS A 61 -6.76 5.34 11.65
C LYS A 61 -5.70 5.23 10.57
N THR A 62 -5.45 4.03 10.05
CA THR A 62 -4.50 3.81 8.94
C THR A 62 -5.03 4.43 7.64
N VAL A 63 -6.32 4.25 7.32
CA VAL A 63 -6.98 4.91 6.18
C VAL A 63 -6.85 6.43 6.28
N TRP A 64 -7.12 6.98 7.48
CA TRP A 64 -6.98 8.43 7.71
C TRP A 64 -5.53 8.90 7.60
N GLU A 65 -4.57 8.07 8.00
CA GLU A 65 -3.16 8.40 7.86
C GLU A 65 -2.73 8.45 6.38
N CYS A 66 -3.28 7.59 5.52
CA CYS A 66 -3.08 7.69 4.07
C CYS A 66 -3.52 9.05 3.53
N VAL A 67 -4.69 9.54 3.95
CA VAL A 67 -5.19 10.88 3.60
C VAL A 67 -4.21 11.96 4.08
N ARG A 68 -3.74 11.88 5.31
CA ARG A 68 -2.75 12.83 5.86
C ARG A 68 -1.44 12.83 5.09
N MET A 69 -0.99 11.66 4.61
CA MET A 69 0.23 11.56 3.79
C MET A 69 0.05 12.24 2.42
N ALA A 70 -1.15 12.18 1.82
CA ALA A 70 -1.46 12.95 0.61
C ALA A 70 -1.33 14.47 0.84
N PHE A 71 -1.90 14.98 1.95
CA PHE A 71 -1.76 16.40 2.32
C PHE A 71 -0.30 16.81 2.60
N ARG A 72 0.54 15.89 3.08
CA ARG A 72 1.98 16.15 3.28
C ARG A 72 2.80 16.07 2.00
N GLY A 73 2.17 15.76 0.89
CA GLY A 73 2.84 15.75 -0.42
C GLY A 73 3.57 14.44 -0.72
N ALA A 74 3.30 13.33 -0.01
CA ALA A 74 3.78 12.02 -0.44
C ALA A 74 3.35 11.73 -1.88
N ASN A 75 4.21 11.05 -2.65
CA ASN A 75 3.99 10.83 -4.08
C ASN A 75 3.24 9.53 -4.35
N ASP A 76 3.44 8.54 -3.48
CA ASP A 76 2.88 7.21 -3.64
C ASP A 76 2.48 6.62 -2.28
N CYS A 77 1.41 5.83 -2.26
CA CYS A 77 0.94 5.13 -1.09
C CYS A 77 0.50 3.72 -1.50
N ASN A 78 0.99 2.73 -0.76
CA ASN A 78 0.51 1.36 -0.90
C ASN A 78 -0.08 0.90 0.43
N VAL A 79 -1.24 0.27 0.35
CA VAL A 79 -1.88 -0.39 1.48
C VAL A 79 -1.97 -1.88 1.16
N ALA A 80 -1.21 -2.69 1.89
CA ALA A 80 -1.24 -4.14 1.79
C ALA A 80 -2.16 -4.73 2.86
N VAL A 81 -2.70 -5.91 2.61
CA VAL A 81 -3.34 -6.71 3.65
C VAL A 81 -2.30 -7.60 4.30
N PHE A 82 -2.36 -7.71 5.61
CA PHE A 82 -1.42 -8.53 6.37
C PHE A 82 -1.43 -9.98 5.86
N THR A 83 -0.24 -10.49 5.63
CA THR A 83 -0.01 -11.88 5.27
C THR A 83 1.18 -12.39 6.09
N PRO A 84 1.03 -13.50 6.82
CA PRO A 84 2.09 -14.05 7.66
C PRO A 84 3.20 -14.66 6.79
N TYR A 85 4.38 -14.08 6.80
CA TYR A 85 5.53 -14.62 6.08
C TYR A 85 6.30 -15.63 6.94
N PRO A 86 6.65 -16.81 6.39
CA PRO A 86 7.48 -17.78 7.09
C PRO A 86 8.78 -17.15 7.61
N GLY A 87 9.13 -17.46 8.85
CA GLY A 87 10.30 -16.91 9.53
C GLY A 87 10.03 -15.68 10.40
N SER A 88 8.91 -14.98 10.22
CA SER A 88 8.51 -13.89 11.13
C SER A 88 8.03 -14.44 12.48
N GLU A 89 8.13 -13.61 13.54
CA GLU A 89 7.64 -13.98 14.89
C GLU A 89 6.14 -14.23 14.86
N LEU A 90 5.39 -13.32 14.24
CA LEU A 90 3.93 -13.42 14.12
C LEU A 90 3.48 -14.67 13.32
N TYR A 91 4.24 -15.07 12.28
CA TYR A 91 3.99 -16.33 11.58
C TYR A 91 4.12 -17.52 12.52
N ARG A 92 5.17 -17.56 13.35
CA ARG A 92 5.38 -18.65 14.32
C ARG A 92 4.26 -18.70 15.34
N GLU A 93 3.90 -17.55 15.94
CA GLU A 93 2.80 -17.45 16.89
C GLU A 93 1.47 -17.96 16.30
N MET A 94 1.16 -17.54 15.07
CA MET A 94 -0.08 -17.98 14.39
C MET A 94 -0.07 -19.45 14.04
N ARG A 95 1.08 -20.00 13.70
CA ARG A 95 1.24 -21.43 13.41
C ARG A 95 1.10 -22.26 14.69
N ASP A 96 1.78 -21.88 15.74
CA ASP A 96 1.74 -22.57 17.05
C ASP A 96 0.32 -22.56 17.62
N ASN A 97 -0.47 -21.52 17.32
CA ASN A 97 -1.89 -21.42 17.69
C ASN A 97 -2.83 -22.11 16.68
N GLY A 98 -2.32 -22.81 15.67
CA GLY A 98 -3.14 -23.51 14.67
C GLY A 98 -3.96 -22.60 13.73
N GLN A 99 -3.66 -21.31 13.67
CA GLN A 99 -4.39 -20.34 12.84
C GLN A 99 -4.00 -20.40 11.36
N ILE A 100 -2.82 -20.92 11.04
CA ILE A 100 -2.34 -21.12 9.68
C ILE A 100 -1.90 -22.58 9.50
N PRO A 101 -2.16 -23.18 8.32
CA PRO A 101 -1.73 -24.53 8.00
C PRO A 101 -0.21 -24.63 7.82
N GLU A 102 0.29 -25.85 7.69
CA GLU A 102 1.65 -26.08 7.18
C GLU A 102 1.82 -25.42 5.82
N PRO A 103 2.99 -24.76 5.57
CA PRO A 103 3.25 -24.13 4.31
C PRO A 103 3.37 -25.17 3.19
N ASP A 104 2.43 -25.12 2.25
CA ASP A 104 2.41 -25.88 1.02
C ASP A 104 2.53 -24.92 -0.19
N ASP A 105 2.54 -25.46 -1.41
CA ASP A 105 2.61 -24.66 -2.63
C ASP A 105 1.44 -23.68 -2.73
N LYS A 106 0.26 -24.07 -2.25
CA LYS A 106 -0.92 -23.21 -2.22
C LYS A 106 -0.72 -22.04 -1.25
N TYR A 107 -0.12 -22.29 -0.09
CA TYR A 107 0.22 -21.21 0.85
C TYR A 107 1.13 -20.17 0.20
N PHE A 108 2.17 -20.60 -0.52
CA PHE A 108 3.07 -19.69 -1.22
C PHE A 108 2.39 -18.96 -2.39
N LEU A 109 1.46 -19.60 -3.10
CA LEU A 109 0.63 -18.93 -4.09
C LEU A 109 -0.28 -17.88 -3.45
N ASP A 110 -0.88 -18.17 -2.29
CA ASP A 110 -1.69 -17.22 -1.53
C ASP A 110 -0.88 -15.98 -1.07
N LEU A 111 0.45 -16.10 -0.85
CA LEU A 111 1.31 -14.96 -0.57
C LEU A 111 1.43 -14.01 -1.79
N LEU A 112 1.37 -14.53 -3.01
CA LEU A 112 1.44 -13.73 -4.23
C LEU A 112 0.16 -12.91 -4.47
N VAL A 113 -0.96 -13.31 -3.89
CA VAL A 113 -2.28 -12.64 -3.97
C VAL A 113 -2.26 -11.23 -3.36
N GLN A 114 -1.23 -10.84 -2.62
CA GLN A 114 -1.07 -9.44 -2.17
C GLN A 114 -1.12 -8.41 -3.32
N PHE A 115 -0.84 -8.85 -4.54
CA PHE A 115 -0.89 -8.03 -5.75
C PHE A 115 -2.26 -8.07 -6.44
N ASP A 116 -3.15 -9.01 -6.07
CA ASP A 116 -4.50 -9.13 -6.61
C ASP A 116 -5.52 -8.45 -5.69
N PHE A 117 -6.37 -7.60 -6.27
CA PHE A 117 -7.42 -6.89 -5.53
C PHE A 117 -8.68 -7.74 -5.35
N THR A 118 -8.77 -8.87 -6.03
CA THR A 118 -10.01 -9.66 -6.12
C THR A 118 -10.12 -10.76 -5.08
N VAL A 119 -8.99 -11.27 -4.56
CA VAL A 119 -8.98 -12.35 -3.58
C VAL A 119 -8.16 -11.93 -2.36
N ILE A 120 -8.81 -11.52 -1.29
CA ILE A 120 -8.15 -11.17 -0.03
C ILE A 120 -8.49 -12.21 1.02
N LYS A 121 -7.48 -13.00 1.39
CA LYS A 121 -7.55 -13.86 2.57
C LYS A 121 -7.27 -13.01 3.81
N SER A 122 -8.26 -12.90 4.70
CA SER A 122 -8.06 -12.21 5.97
C SER A 122 -7.45 -13.15 7.00
N HIS A 123 -6.41 -12.69 7.66
CA HIS A 123 -5.88 -13.28 8.88
C HIS A 123 -6.30 -12.48 10.13
N CYS A 124 -7.10 -11.43 9.95
CA CYS A 124 -7.66 -10.63 11.03
C CYS A 124 -8.90 -11.31 11.62
N LEU A 125 -8.92 -11.46 12.94
CA LEU A 125 -10.03 -12.12 13.64
C LEU A 125 -11.32 -11.28 13.62
N ALA A 126 -11.18 -9.95 13.63
CA ALA A 126 -12.30 -9.02 13.76
C ALA A 126 -12.86 -8.53 12.41
N VAL A 127 -12.12 -8.70 11.30
CA VAL A 127 -12.47 -8.09 10.01
C VAL A 127 -12.32 -9.09 8.87
N PRO A 128 -13.39 -9.39 8.13
CA PRO A 128 -13.35 -10.31 7.00
C PRO A 128 -12.61 -9.72 5.80
N GLY A 129 -12.14 -10.57 4.90
CA GLY A 129 -11.32 -10.20 3.74
C GLY A 129 -11.98 -9.18 2.81
N TRP A 130 -13.28 -9.31 2.54
CA TRP A 130 -14.00 -8.36 1.69
C TRP A 130 -14.03 -6.93 2.28
N GLU A 131 -14.13 -6.82 3.63
CA GLU A 131 -14.12 -5.55 4.32
C GLU A 131 -12.71 -4.92 4.28
N LEU A 132 -11.65 -5.73 4.42
CA LEU A 132 -10.26 -5.29 4.22
C LEU A 132 -10.02 -4.80 2.78
N ALA A 133 -10.63 -5.47 1.79
CA ALA A 133 -10.59 -5.01 0.39
C ALA A 133 -11.19 -3.60 0.24
N LEU A 134 -12.34 -3.34 0.89
CA LEU A 134 -12.98 -2.03 0.88
C LEU A 134 -12.10 -0.97 1.56
N TYR A 135 -11.56 -1.24 2.74
CA TYR A 135 -10.66 -0.30 3.42
C TYR A 135 -9.43 0.02 2.56
N ARG A 136 -8.83 -0.99 1.95
CA ARG A 136 -7.71 -0.83 1.02
C ARG A 136 -8.09 0.05 -0.16
N PHE A 137 -9.23 -0.24 -0.79
CA PHE A 137 -9.74 0.54 -1.91
C PHE A 137 -9.97 2.00 -1.52
N PHE A 138 -10.66 2.26 -0.42
CA PHE A 138 -10.94 3.62 0.05
C PHE A 138 -9.66 4.38 0.44
N ALA A 139 -8.72 3.73 1.12
CA ALA A 139 -7.46 4.34 1.50
C ALA A 139 -6.66 4.80 0.27
N MET A 140 -6.48 3.89 -0.70
CA MET A 140 -5.71 4.19 -1.90
C MET A 140 -6.43 5.20 -2.81
N SER A 141 -7.74 5.04 -3.02
CA SER A 141 -8.52 5.96 -3.84
C SER A 141 -8.52 7.37 -3.25
N SER A 142 -8.72 7.50 -1.95
CA SER A 142 -8.66 8.80 -1.26
C SER A 142 -7.28 9.44 -1.36
N PHE A 143 -6.22 8.64 -1.14
CA PHE A 143 -4.86 9.13 -1.28
C PHE A 143 -4.58 9.68 -2.67
N TYR A 144 -4.83 8.90 -3.72
CA TYR A 144 -4.51 9.32 -5.09
C TYR A 144 -5.39 10.47 -5.56
N SER A 145 -6.70 10.44 -5.26
CA SER A 145 -7.61 11.54 -5.59
C SER A 145 -7.12 12.86 -5.00
N LEU A 146 -6.79 12.85 -3.70
CA LEU A 146 -6.26 14.04 -3.03
C LEU A 146 -4.87 14.43 -3.53
N SER A 147 -3.96 13.46 -3.73
CA SER A 147 -2.62 13.72 -4.22
C SER A 147 -2.63 14.41 -5.58
N TYR A 148 -3.50 13.99 -6.49
CA TYR A 148 -3.63 14.62 -7.82
C TYR A 148 -4.38 15.94 -7.77
N LEU A 149 -5.38 16.08 -6.91
CA LEU A 149 -6.12 17.33 -6.72
C LEU A 149 -5.21 18.43 -6.15
N LEU A 150 -4.40 18.11 -5.15
CA LEU A 150 -3.50 19.05 -4.50
C LEU A 150 -2.26 19.37 -5.36
N HIS A 151 -1.87 18.44 -6.23
CA HIS A 151 -0.69 18.57 -7.07
C HIS A 151 -1.02 18.28 -8.56
N PRO A 152 -1.80 19.12 -9.25
CA PRO A 152 -2.26 18.85 -10.62
C PRO A 152 -1.13 18.65 -11.63
N GLY A 153 0.05 19.22 -11.37
CA GLY A 153 1.26 18.95 -12.16
C GLY A 153 1.72 17.48 -12.14
N ARG A 154 1.32 16.68 -11.13
CA ARG A 154 1.58 15.23 -11.13
C ARG A 154 0.69 14.53 -12.14
N LEU A 155 -0.60 14.87 -12.17
CA LEU A 155 -1.55 14.32 -13.13
C LEU A 155 -1.11 14.64 -14.58
N TRP A 156 -0.73 15.90 -14.84
CA TRP A 156 -0.25 16.31 -16.15
C TRP A 156 0.99 15.53 -16.60
N ARG A 157 1.95 15.35 -15.71
CA ARG A 157 3.15 14.54 -15.99
C ARG A 157 2.80 13.06 -16.26
N ALA A 158 1.90 12.47 -15.46
CA ALA A 158 1.45 11.08 -15.64
C ALA A 158 0.81 10.90 -17.02
N ILE A 159 -0.09 11.82 -17.42
CA ILE A 159 -0.72 11.80 -18.75
C ILE A 159 0.34 11.94 -19.85
N ARG A 160 1.24 12.90 -19.72
CA ARG A 160 2.28 13.17 -20.73
C ARG A 160 3.24 11.97 -20.87
N SER A 161 3.62 11.31 -19.79
CA SER A 161 4.49 10.13 -19.82
C SER A 161 3.83 8.93 -20.51
N VAL A 162 2.52 8.73 -20.30
CA VAL A 162 1.76 7.66 -20.96
C VAL A 162 1.60 7.91 -22.48
N VAL A 163 1.47 9.17 -22.89
CA VAL A 163 1.29 9.56 -24.31
C VAL A 163 2.62 9.69 -25.02
N GLY A 164 3.65 10.22 -24.38
CA GLY A 164 4.91 10.64 -25.00
C GLY A 164 5.98 9.54 -25.14
N GLY A 165 5.75 8.34 -24.64
CA GLY A 165 6.68 7.21 -24.79
C GLY A 165 7.91 7.18 -23.85
N ASP A 166 8.20 8.27 -23.13
CA ASP A 166 9.26 8.35 -22.11
C ASP A 166 8.66 8.14 -20.71
N PHE A 167 8.34 6.87 -20.44
CA PHE A 167 7.66 6.50 -19.21
C PHE A 167 8.63 6.38 -18.03
N GLN A 168 8.57 7.32 -17.09
CA GLN A 168 9.20 7.22 -15.77
C GLN A 168 8.11 7.21 -14.69
N ALA A 169 7.71 6.00 -14.28
CA ALA A 169 6.74 5.85 -13.18
C ALA A 169 7.32 6.41 -11.88
N ARG A 170 6.59 7.33 -11.25
CA ARG A 170 6.89 7.83 -9.90
C ARG A 170 5.93 7.27 -8.85
N SER A 171 4.90 6.56 -9.28
CA SER A 171 3.95 5.85 -8.41
C SER A 171 3.56 4.50 -9.03
N LEU A 172 3.16 3.56 -8.16
CA LEU A 172 2.61 2.28 -8.60
C LEU A 172 1.34 2.46 -9.43
N PHE A 173 0.56 3.49 -9.14
CA PHE A 173 -0.65 3.80 -9.91
C PHE A 173 -0.30 4.19 -11.35
N GLU A 174 0.66 5.08 -11.53
CA GLU A 174 1.15 5.48 -12.87
C GLU A 174 1.65 4.26 -13.65
N GLN A 175 2.42 3.38 -13.01
CA GLN A 175 2.92 2.15 -13.62
C GLN A 175 1.77 1.24 -14.09
N ARG A 176 0.76 1.02 -13.23
CA ARG A 176 -0.40 0.18 -13.58
C ARG A 176 -1.23 0.77 -14.71
N VAL A 177 -1.46 2.09 -14.71
CA VAL A 177 -2.16 2.77 -15.81
C VAL A 177 -1.39 2.62 -17.12
N HIS A 178 -0.09 2.79 -17.10
CA HIS A 178 0.77 2.58 -18.26
C HIS A 178 0.67 1.14 -18.78
N ASP A 179 0.84 0.15 -17.89
CA ASP A 179 0.77 -1.27 -18.25
C ASP A 179 -0.61 -1.64 -18.84
N PHE A 180 -1.68 -1.09 -18.28
CA PHE A 180 -3.02 -1.27 -18.83
C PHE A 180 -3.14 -0.68 -20.24
N VAL A 181 -2.66 0.54 -20.46
CA VAL A 181 -2.69 1.20 -21.78
C VAL A 181 -1.84 0.44 -22.79
N VAL A 182 -0.65 -0.03 -22.41
CA VAL A 182 0.24 -0.82 -23.28
C VAL A 182 -0.45 -2.14 -23.67
N ARG A 183 -1.02 -2.87 -22.70
CA ARG A 183 -1.77 -4.12 -22.97
C ARG A 183 -2.98 -3.88 -23.89
N ALA A 184 -3.74 -2.81 -23.66
CA ALA A 184 -4.86 -2.45 -24.50
C ALA A 184 -4.44 -2.11 -25.94
N ARG A 185 -3.29 -1.44 -26.11
CA ARG A 185 -2.72 -1.15 -27.46
C ARG A 185 -2.24 -2.43 -28.16
N MET A 186 -1.57 -3.35 -27.43
CA MET A 186 -1.13 -4.64 -27.97
C MET A 186 -2.31 -5.51 -28.41
N SER A 187 -3.36 -5.60 -27.60
CA SER A 187 -4.58 -6.34 -27.93
C SER A 187 -5.29 -5.82 -29.18
N ARG A 188 -5.22 -4.52 -29.44
CA ARG A 188 -5.78 -3.94 -30.68
C ARG A 188 -4.90 -4.20 -31.92
N ARG A 189 -3.57 -4.28 -31.77
CA ARG A 189 -2.64 -4.58 -32.88
C ARG A 189 -2.60 -6.05 -33.25
N GLY A 190 -2.92 -6.97 -32.35
CA GLY A 190 -3.00 -8.41 -32.63
C GLY A 190 -4.33 -8.89 -33.23
N ARG A 191 -5.25 -7.98 -33.57
CA ARG A 191 -6.53 -8.28 -34.21
C ARG A 191 -6.60 -7.81 -35.69
N VAL A 192 -5.45 -7.55 -36.30
CA VAL A 192 -5.35 -7.26 -37.75
C VAL A 192 -4.68 -8.42 -38.43
#